data_023a526ffe4412d50949e273e78b49fc
#
_entry.id   023a526ffe4412d50949e273e78b49fc
#
_cell.length_a   1.000
_cell.length_b   1.000
_cell.length_c   1.000
_cell.angle_alpha   90.00
_cell.angle_beta   90.00
_cell.angle_gamma   90.00
#
_symmetry.space_group_name_H-M   'P 1'
#
loop_
_entity.id
_entity.type
_entity.pdbx_description
1 polymer ?
#
loop_
_entity_poly.entity_id
_entity_poly.type
_entity_poly.pdbx_seq_one_letter_code
_entity_poly.pdbx_strand_id
1 'polypeptide(L)'
;MVDGGWTISYAAAVFNVAWPTAEKWADRYRTCGPAAMEDRSSRPHACPRRTPRPIVRKIVHLRWKKRLGPVQIADRLGLAASTVHAVLVRCRINRLSHVDRATGEPIRRYEHDHPGSLLHVDVKKLGNIPDGGGWRYTGRQQGHKNRAATAGKPRSKHHGPLLGTAFVHTVIDDHSRVAYAEIHDDETAATAIDVLRRAVAWFAARGVTTQRVLSDNGSAYRSHAWRDACLELGITPKRTRPYRPQTNGKIERFHRTMADGWAFARMFYSESARRKALPAWLHEYNHHRPHTAIGKHSPITRLNNLAGQYS
;
A
#
# COMPACT_ATOMS: atom_id res chain seq x y z
N MET A 1 48.98 -12.62 -18.88
CA MET A 1 49.66 -11.31 -18.98
C MET A 1 50.93 -11.27 -18.11
N VAL A 2 50.83 -11.20 -16.79
CA VAL A 2 51.99 -11.15 -15.89
C VAL A 2 52.79 -12.46 -15.98
N ASP A 3 52.14 -13.61 -15.81
CA ASP A 3 52.79 -14.94 -15.89
C ASP A 3 53.23 -15.30 -17.32
N GLY A 4 52.69 -14.66 -18.34
CA GLY A 4 53.08 -14.83 -19.74
C GLY A 4 54.21 -13.91 -20.20
N GLY A 5 54.82 -13.15 -19.28
CA GLY A 5 55.98 -12.30 -19.57
C GLY A 5 55.71 -11.06 -20.47
N TRP A 6 54.46 -10.61 -20.54
CA TRP A 6 54.10 -9.44 -21.35
C TRP A 6 54.67 -8.15 -20.73
N THR A 7 55.11 -7.23 -21.59
CA THR A 7 55.48 -5.90 -21.14
C THR A 7 54.22 -5.11 -20.76
N ILE A 8 54.36 -4.18 -19.84
CA ILE A 8 53.23 -3.32 -19.41
C ILE A 8 52.68 -2.51 -20.60
N SER A 9 53.57 -2.00 -21.47
CA SER A 9 53.16 -1.26 -22.67
C SER A 9 52.36 -2.10 -23.64
N TYR A 10 52.75 -3.34 -23.87
CA TYR A 10 52.03 -4.28 -24.72
C TYR A 10 50.66 -4.63 -24.13
N ALA A 11 50.63 -4.92 -22.85
CA ALA A 11 49.36 -5.18 -22.16
C ALA A 11 48.41 -3.95 -22.19
N ALA A 12 48.94 -2.75 -21.97
CA ALA A 12 48.14 -1.53 -22.03
C ALA A 12 47.50 -1.33 -23.42
N ALA A 13 48.27 -1.60 -24.48
CA ALA A 13 47.74 -1.50 -25.85
C ALA A 13 46.70 -2.58 -26.16
N VAL A 14 46.93 -3.84 -25.79
CA VAL A 14 46.00 -4.96 -26.04
C VAL A 14 44.68 -4.75 -25.31
N PHE A 15 44.70 -4.30 -24.05
CA PHE A 15 43.49 -4.08 -23.25
C PHE A 15 42.89 -2.67 -23.39
N ASN A 16 43.47 -1.84 -24.24
CA ASN A 16 43.03 -0.45 -24.49
C ASN A 16 42.87 0.35 -23.17
N VAL A 17 43.85 0.26 -22.29
CA VAL A 17 43.90 0.99 -21.02
C VAL A 17 45.14 1.86 -20.94
N ALA A 18 45.09 2.94 -20.13
CA ALA A 18 46.27 3.76 -19.89
C ALA A 18 47.39 2.94 -19.23
N TRP A 19 48.65 3.24 -19.61
CA TRP A 19 49.82 2.57 -19.09
C TRP A 19 49.86 2.48 -17.54
N PRO A 20 49.59 3.55 -16.77
CA PRO A 20 49.56 3.46 -15.31
C PRO A 20 48.46 2.52 -14.76
N THR A 21 47.37 2.33 -15.54
CA THR A 21 46.34 1.37 -15.18
C THR A 21 46.84 -0.05 -15.34
N ALA A 22 47.49 -0.38 -16.44
CA ALA A 22 48.06 -1.69 -16.69
C ALA A 22 49.15 -2.02 -15.65
N GLU A 23 50.04 -1.06 -15.35
CA GLU A 23 51.07 -1.21 -14.32
C GLU A 23 50.45 -1.48 -12.96
N LYS A 24 49.51 -0.68 -12.51
CA LYS A 24 48.80 -0.85 -11.22
C LYS A 24 48.18 -2.23 -11.07
N TRP A 25 47.59 -2.77 -12.12
CA TRP A 25 46.96 -4.09 -12.07
C TRP A 25 48.03 -5.20 -12.08
N ALA A 26 49.11 -5.04 -12.85
CA ALA A 26 50.24 -6.00 -12.85
C ALA A 26 50.93 -6.07 -11.48
N ASP A 27 51.21 -4.93 -10.85
CA ASP A 27 51.83 -4.87 -9.53
C ASP A 27 50.91 -5.45 -8.45
N ARG A 28 49.61 -5.17 -8.56
CA ARG A 28 48.63 -5.75 -7.65
C ARG A 28 48.55 -7.27 -7.75
N TYR A 29 48.63 -7.80 -8.97
CA TYR A 29 48.70 -9.24 -9.20
C TYR A 29 49.99 -9.84 -8.65
N ARG A 30 51.15 -9.22 -8.93
CA ARG A 30 52.46 -9.69 -8.44
C ARG A 30 52.54 -9.72 -6.91
N THR A 31 51.94 -8.72 -6.27
CA THR A 31 51.99 -8.56 -4.80
C THR A 31 51.00 -9.44 -4.06
N CYS A 32 49.78 -9.61 -4.58
CA CYS A 32 48.67 -10.22 -3.85
C CYS A 32 48.03 -11.42 -4.57
N GLY A 33 48.55 -11.81 -5.75
CA GLY A 33 48.04 -12.94 -6.55
C GLY A 33 46.70 -12.75 -7.21
N PRO A 34 46.09 -13.80 -7.77
CA PRO A 34 44.83 -13.75 -8.52
C PRO A 34 43.65 -13.18 -7.73
N ALA A 35 43.55 -13.46 -6.44
CA ALA A 35 42.48 -12.94 -5.58
C ALA A 35 42.43 -11.39 -5.48
N ALA A 36 43.56 -10.75 -5.78
CA ALA A 36 43.65 -9.30 -5.79
C ALA A 36 43.04 -8.66 -7.03
N MET A 37 42.68 -9.44 -8.04
CA MET A 37 42.03 -8.93 -9.27
C MET A 37 40.54 -8.63 -9.10
N GLU A 38 39.95 -9.06 -7.99
CA GLU A 38 38.58 -8.67 -7.64
C GLU A 38 38.44 -7.17 -7.35
N ASP A 39 37.28 -6.62 -7.65
CA ASP A 39 36.97 -5.20 -7.39
C ASP A 39 37.05 -4.90 -5.89
N ARG A 40 37.81 -3.86 -5.55
CA ARG A 40 37.85 -3.34 -4.19
C ARG A 40 36.80 -2.23 -4.01
N SER A 41 36.29 -2.12 -2.78
CA SER A 41 35.39 -1.02 -2.43
C SER A 41 36.02 0.33 -2.76
N SER A 42 35.34 1.13 -3.55
CA SER A 42 35.72 2.54 -3.85
C SER A 42 35.46 3.50 -2.69
N ARG A 43 34.95 2.98 -1.57
CA ARG A 43 34.62 3.80 -0.41
C ARG A 43 35.88 4.38 0.23
N PRO A 44 35.96 5.70 0.46
CA PRO A 44 37.12 6.31 1.09
C PRO A 44 37.31 5.80 2.52
N HIS A 45 38.59 5.54 2.89
CA HIS A 45 38.97 5.10 4.23
C HIS A 45 38.65 6.15 5.30
N ALA A 46 38.79 7.42 4.98
CA ALA A 46 38.49 8.54 5.86
C ALA A 46 37.50 9.50 5.22
N CYS A 47 36.58 10.03 6.01
CA CYS A 47 35.61 11.03 5.62
C CYS A 47 35.64 12.17 6.67
N PRO A 48 36.59 13.12 6.59
CA PRO A 48 36.79 14.15 7.59
C PRO A 48 35.55 15.02 7.87
N ARG A 49 34.74 15.28 6.82
CA ARG A 49 33.51 16.07 6.91
C ARG A 49 32.27 15.25 7.32
N ARG A 50 32.46 14.00 7.74
CA ARG A 50 31.33 13.18 8.19
C ARG A 50 30.77 13.71 9.50
N THR A 51 29.44 13.81 9.60
CA THR A 51 28.75 14.21 10.84
C THR A 51 29.24 13.35 12.03
N PRO A 52 29.72 13.98 13.13
CA PRO A 52 30.25 13.26 14.28
C PRO A 52 29.22 12.32 14.92
N ARG A 53 29.70 11.19 15.46
CA ARG A 53 28.81 10.18 16.10
C ARG A 53 27.88 10.76 17.18
N PRO A 54 28.30 11.66 18.08
CA PRO A 54 27.40 12.27 19.08
C PRO A 54 26.23 13.04 18.43
N ILE A 55 26.51 13.77 17.36
CA ILE A 55 25.47 14.50 16.60
C ILE A 55 24.51 13.53 15.91
N VAL A 56 25.03 12.47 15.28
CA VAL A 56 24.20 11.41 14.70
C VAL A 56 23.26 10.80 15.74
N ARG A 57 23.76 10.52 16.96
CA ARG A 57 22.93 9.99 18.06
C ARG A 57 21.80 10.96 18.45
N LYS A 58 22.09 12.27 18.54
CA LYS A 58 21.08 13.31 18.83
C LYS A 58 20.02 13.37 17.73
N ILE A 59 20.42 13.34 16.45
CA ILE A 59 19.49 13.32 15.30
C ILE A 59 18.59 12.10 15.37
N VAL A 60 19.16 10.90 15.58
CA VAL A 60 18.41 9.64 15.68
C VAL A 60 17.45 9.68 16.88
N HIS A 61 17.91 10.18 18.04
CA HIS A 61 17.04 10.32 19.22
C HIS A 61 15.84 11.23 18.96
N LEU A 62 16.06 12.42 18.41
CA LEU A 62 14.99 13.37 18.09
C LEU A 62 14.02 12.78 17.04
N ARG A 63 14.55 12.07 16.05
CA ARG A 63 13.74 11.38 15.06
C ARG A 63 12.90 10.26 15.68
N TRP A 64 13.52 9.41 16.47
CA TRP A 64 12.89 8.19 17.01
C TRP A 64 11.94 8.49 18.17
N LYS A 65 12.37 9.31 19.15
CA LYS A 65 11.58 9.60 20.34
C LYS A 65 10.57 10.73 20.15
N LYS A 66 10.95 11.77 19.39
CA LYS A 66 10.10 12.96 19.20
C LYS A 66 9.39 13.02 17.85
N ARG A 67 9.67 12.09 16.94
CA ARG A 67 9.07 12.02 15.59
C ARG A 67 9.24 13.30 14.76
N LEU A 68 10.30 14.04 14.97
CA LEU A 68 10.53 15.31 14.29
C LEU A 68 10.96 15.12 12.83
N GLY A 69 10.59 16.06 11.97
CA GLY A 69 11.07 16.15 10.60
C GLY A 69 12.50 16.66 10.49
N PRO A 70 13.17 16.51 9.32
CA PRO A 70 14.56 16.97 9.15
C PRO A 70 14.75 18.46 9.46
N VAL A 71 13.81 19.31 9.05
CA VAL A 71 13.86 20.77 9.30
C VAL A 71 13.79 21.08 10.80
N GLN A 72 12.86 20.44 11.51
CA GLN A 72 12.70 20.65 12.96
C GLN A 72 13.90 20.14 13.76
N ILE A 73 14.55 19.07 13.31
CA ILE A 73 15.78 18.54 13.94
C ILE A 73 16.95 19.48 13.64
N ALA A 74 17.04 19.98 12.41
CA ALA A 74 18.08 20.90 11.97
C ALA A 74 18.05 22.20 12.79
N ASP A 75 16.88 22.80 12.95
CA ASP A 75 16.65 23.98 13.77
C ASP A 75 17.14 23.77 15.23
N ARG A 76 16.74 22.67 15.86
CA ARG A 76 17.13 22.35 17.25
C ARG A 76 18.61 22.07 17.47
N LEU A 77 19.32 21.65 16.44
CA LEU A 77 20.74 21.26 16.56
C LEU A 77 21.68 22.25 15.88
N GLY A 78 21.18 23.35 15.32
CA GLY A 78 21.96 24.31 14.55
C GLY A 78 22.63 23.71 13.33
N LEU A 79 21.94 22.80 12.60
CA LEU A 79 22.48 22.09 11.45
C LEU A 79 21.72 22.43 10.17
N ALA A 80 22.33 22.19 9.01
CA ALA A 80 21.60 22.22 7.77
C ALA A 80 20.61 21.05 7.66
N ALA A 81 19.36 21.30 7.19
CA ALA A 81 18.33 20.28 7.03
C ALA A 81 18.77 19.15 6.08
N SER A 82 19.58 19.45 5.07
CA SER A 82 20.17 18.47 4.15
C SER A 82 21.12 17.50 4.85
N THR A 83 21.94 18.02 5.79
CA THR A 83 22.83 17.19 6.61
C THR A 83 22.03 16.24 7.50
N VAL A 84 20.99 16.74 8.16
CA VAL A 84 20.08 15.91 8.97
C VAL A 84 19.41 14.84 8.10
N HIS A 85 18.87 15.24 6.94
CA HIS A 85 18.26 14.30 6.01
C HIS A 85 19.22 13.20 5.55
N ALA A 86 20.46 13.56 5.18
CA ALA A 86 21.49 12.60 4.79
C ALA A 86 21.83 11.60 5.91
N VAL A 87 21.88 12.06 7.17
CA VAL A 87 22.04 11.17 8.33
C VAL A 87 20.85 10.24 8.48
N LEU A 88 19.62 10.75 8.39
CA LEU A 88 18.41 9.93 8.50
C LEU A 88 18.30 8.87 7.37
N VAL A 89 18.73 9.20 6.15
CA VAL A 89 18.80 8.24 5.02
C VAL A 89 19.80 7.14 5.33
N ARG A 90 21.01 7.49 5.76
CA ARG A 90 22.04 6.49 6.15
C ARG A 90 21.58 5.57 7.27
N CYS A 91 20.79 6.10 8.23
CA CYS A 91 20.20 5.33 9.31
C CYS A 91 18.91 4.60 8.92
N ARG A 92 18.41 4.72 7.67
CA ARG A 92 17.17 4.13 7.15
C ARG A 92 15.91 4.52 7.94
N ILE A 93 15.89 5.74 8.51
CA ILE A 93 14.76 6.31 9.28
C ILE A 93 14.27 7.64 8.72
N ASN A 94 14.56 7.92 7.45
CA ASN A 94 14.21 9.17 6.78
C ASN A 94 12.70 9.36 6.56
N ARG A 95 11.91 8.27 6.46
CA ARG A 95 10.47 8.32 6.22
C ARG A 95 9.67 8.01 7.48
N LEU A 96 8.93 8.98 8.01
CA LEU A 96 8.01 8.76 9.15
C LEU A 96 6.83 7.84 8.80
N SER A 97 6.47 7.75 7.51
CA SER A 97 5.43 6.82 7.05
C SER A 97 5.83 5.34 7.16
N HIS A 98 7.09 5.04 7.46
CA HIS A 98 7.57 3.68 7.67
C HIS A 98 7.56 3.25 9.15
N VAL A 99 7.17 4.13 10.05
CA VAL A 99 7.06 3.84 11.47
C VAL A 99 5.67 4.18 11.99
N ASP A 100 5.18 3.35 12.88
CA ASP A 100 3.98 3.63 13.65
C ASP A 100 4.22 4.87 14.52
N ARG A 101 3.33 5.87 14.42
CA ARG A 101 3.51 7.13 15.14
C ARG A 101 3.36 6.98 16.65
N ALA A 102 2.50 6.07 17.10
CA ALA A 102 2.23 5.86 18.51
C ALA A 102 3.35 5.05 19.17
N THR A 103 3.71 3.91 18.58
CA THR A 103 4.67 2.98 19.18
C THR A 103 6.11 3.21 18.73
N GLY A 104 6.32 3.76 17.53
CA GLY A 104 7.63 3.91 16.90
C GLY A 104 8.16 2.64 16.25
N GLU A 105 7.41 1.58 16.26
CA GLU A 105 7.81 0.34 15.61
C GLU A 105 7.80 0.49 14.09
N PRO A 106 8.74 -0.14 13.38
CA PRO A 106 8.69 -0.18 11.93
C PRO A 106 7.39 -0.82 11.43
N ILE A 107 6.71 -0.16 10.50
CA ILE A 107 5.55 -0.74 9.83
C ILE A 107 6.07 -1.84 8.91
N ARG A 108 5.85 -3.07 9.31
CA ARG A 108 6.20 -4.24 8.49
C ARG A 108 5.16 -4.37 7.38
N ARG A 109 5.60 -4.25 6.13
CA ARG A 109 4.79 -4.66 4.98
C ARG A 109 4.87 -6.17 4.91
N TYR A 110 3.75 -6.82 5.05
CA TYR A 110 3.61 -8.26 4.83
C TYR A 110 2.76 -8.50 3.59
N GLU A 111 3.00 -9.58 2.93
CA GLU A 111 2.19 -10.13 1.86
C GLU A 111 2.14 -11.63 2.09
N HIS A 112 0.97 -12.21 2.02
CA HIS A 112 0.81 -13.66 2.14
C HIS A 112 1.20 -14.33 0.83
N ASP A 113 1.63 -15.60 0.91
CA ASP A 113 2.35 -16.27 -0.16
C ASP A 113 1.46 -16.63 -1.36
N HIS A 114 0.15 -16.78 -1.16
CA HIS A 114 -0.79 -17.17 -2.21
C HIS A 114 -2.16 -16.50 -2.06
N PRO A 115 -2.96 -16.42 -3.16
CA PRO A 115 -4.33 -15.94 -3.11
C PRO A 115 -5.20 -16.75 -2.12
N GLY A 116 -6.10 -16.06 -1.42
CA GLY A 116 -6.98 -16.68 -0.43
C GLY A 116 -6.37 -16.94 0.94
N SER A 117 -5.06 -16.82 1.10
CA SER A 117 -4.42 -16.92 2.43
C SER A 117 -5.01 -15.94 3.43
N LEU A 118 -5.35 -14.75 2.98
CA LEU A 118 -6.01 -13.72 3.78
C LEU A 118 -6.85 -12.80 2.90
N LEU A 119 -8.13 -12.69 3.21
CA LEU A 119 -9.00 -11.65 2.69
C LEU A 119 -9.14 -10.52 3.70
N HIS A 120 -9.00 -9.27 3.27
CA HIS A 120 -9.33 -8.11 4.08
C HIS A 120 -10.78 -7.71 3.81
N VAL A 121 -11.53 -7.41 4.85
CA VAL A 121 -12.93 -6.95 4.76
C VAL A 121 -13.09 -5.62 5.50
N ASP A 122 -13.86 -4.72 4.91
CA ASP A 122 -14.18 -3.42 5.51
C ASP A 122 -15.40 -2.79 4.82
N VAL A 123 -15.99 -1.78 5.45
CA VAL A 123 -17.13 -1.04 4.92
C VAL A 123 -16.78 0.43 4.71
N LYS A 124 -16.91 0.90 3.47
CA LYS A 124 -16.74 2.31 3.13
C LYS A 124 -18.07 3.02 3.07
N LYS A 125 -18.25 4.01 3.95
CA LYS A 125 -19.47 4.86 3.99
C LYS A 125 -19.35 6.00 2.99
N LEU A 126 -20.36 6.16 2.15
CA LEU A 126 -20.49 7.24 1.18
C LEU A 126 -21.88 7.87 1.32
N GLY A 127 -21.94 9.19 1.46
CA GLY A 127 -23.23 9.89 1.39
C GLY A 127 -23.92 9.63 0.05
N ASN A 128 -25.24 9.38 0.08
CA ASN A 128 -26.02 9.18 -1.13
C ASN A 128 -26.11 10.47 -1.95
N ILE A 129 -26.16 10.33 -3.26
CA ILE A 129 -26.21 11.44 -4.21
C ILE A 129 -27.68 11.79 -4.48
N PRO A 130 -28.09 13.06 -4.33
CA PRO A 130 -29.44 13.50 -4.69
C PRO A 130 -29.65 13.46 -6.20
N ASP A 131 -30.92 13.41 -6.64
CA ASP A 131 -31.27 13.54 -8.04
C ASP A 131 -30.85 14.92 -8.55
N GLY A 132 -30.24 14.99 -9.73
CA GLY A 132 -29.62 16.19 -10.27
C GLY A 132 -28.18 16.44 -9.79
N GLY A 133 -27.62 15.54 -8.97
CA GLY A 133 -26.20 15.57 -8.55
C GLY A 133 -25.95 16.24 -7.20
N GLY A 134 -24.84 15.83 -6.57
CA GLY A 134 -24.42 16.28 -5.24
C GLY A 134 -23.64 17.60 -5.27
N TRP A 135 -23.62 18.30 -4.13
CA TRP A 135 -23.01 19.61 -3.93
C TRP A 135 -21.52 19.69 -4.35
N ARG A 136 -20.80 18.60 -4.32
CA ARG A 136 -19.38 18.56 -4.70
C ARG A 136 -19.17 19.01 -6.15
N TYR A 137 -20.09 18.70 -7.04
CA TYR A 137 -20.00 19.02 -8.46
C TYR A 137 -20.92 20.17 -8.88
N THR A 138 -22.11 20.28 -8.27
CA THR A 138 -23.10 21.30 -8.63
C THR A 138 -22.99 22.58 -7.81
N GLY A 139 -22.11 22.62 -6.81
CA GLY A 139 -22.03 23.70 -5.82
C GLY A 139 -23.07 23.59 -4.71
N ARG A 140 -22.85 24.30 -3.60
CA ARG A 140 -23.67 24.15 -2.39
C ARG A 140 -25.13 24.51 -2.62
N GLN A 141 -25.41 25.63 -3.27
CA GLN A 141 -26.79 26.11 -3.49
C GLN A 141 -27.60 25.12 -4.35
N GLN A 142 -27.04 24.72 -5.50
CA GLN A 142 -27.70 23.76 -6.37
C GLN A 142 -27.81 22.38 -5.71
N GLY A 143 -26.78 21.94 -5.01
CA GLY A 143 -26.82 20.68 -4.26
C GLY A 143 -27.90 20.66 -3.17
N HIS A 144 -28.18 21.78 -2.51
CA HIS A 144 -29.32 21.91 -1.57
C HIS A 144 -30.65 21.81 -2.29
N LYS A 145 -30.82 22.50 -3.44
CA LYS A 145 -32.04 22.40 -4.27
C LYS A 145 -32.28 20.98 -4.73
N ASN A 146 -31.26 20.32 -5.27
CA ASN A 146 -31.32 18.93 -5.72
C ASN A 146 -31.69 17.98 -4.58
N ARG A 147 -31.10 18.17 -3.39
CA ARG A 147 -31.47 17.41 -2.20
C ARG A 147 -32.90 17.59 -1.79
N ALA A 148 -33.42 18.83 -1.80
CA ALA A 148 -34.78 19.13 -1.44
C ALA A 148 -35.80 18.56 -2.44
N ALA A 149 -35.44 18.51 -3.72
CA ALA A 149 -36.27 17.99 -4.81
C ALA A 149 -36.25 16.48 -4.95
N THR A 150 -35.26 15.76 -4.32
CA THR A 150 -35.18 14.31 -4.46
C THR A 150 -36.41 13.62 -3.87
N ALA A 151 -37.17 12.93 -4.73
CA ALA A 151 -38.41 12.27 -4.39
C ALA A 151 -38.22 11.01 -3.53
N GLY A 152 -39.30 10.58 -2.86
CA GLY A 152 -39.39 9.28 -2.19
C GLY A 152 -38.45 9.09 -0.97
N LYS A 153 -37.87 10.17 -0.42
CA LYS A 153 -36.97 10.09 0.74
C LYS A 153 -37.69 10.57 2.02
N PRO A 154 -37.49 9.87 3.15
CA PRO A 154 -37.98 10.36 4.45
C PRO A 154 -37.45 11.77 4.74
N ARG A 155 -38.23 12.58 5.42
CA ARG A 155 -37.84 13.95 5.82
C ARG A 155 -37.32 13.95 7.25
N SER A 156 -36.28 14.74 7.51
CA SER A 156 -35.81 15.02 8.85
C SER A 156 -36.81 15.91 9.61
N LYS A 157 -36.63 16.05 10.92
CA LYS A 157 -37.40 17.01 11.75
C LYS A 157 -37.32 18.46 11.25
N HIS A 158 -36.36 18.81 10.40
CA HIS A 158 -36.19 20.11 9.76
C HIS A 158 -36.66 20.12 8.30
N HIS A 159 -37.55 19.19 7.94
CA HIS A 159 -38.17 19.06 6.60
C HIS A 159 -37.20 18.83 5.42
N GLY A 160 -35.90 18.66 5.69
CA GLY A 160 -34.91 18.26 4.66
C GLY A 160 -34.93 16.76 4.39
N PRO A 161 -34.85 16.28 3.13
CA PRO A 161 -34.82 14.85 2.83
C PRO A 161 -33.56 14.19 3.41
N LEU A 162 -33.76 13.02 4.01
CA LEU A 162 -32.68 12.15 4.47
C LEU A 162 -32.25 11.28 3.31
N LEU A 163 -31.18 11.66 2.60
CA LEU A 163 -30.67 10.88 1.49
C LEU A 163 -30.04 9.55 1.94
N GLY A 164 -29.62 9.48 3.21
CA GLY A 164 -28.98 8.29 3.76
C GLY A 164 -27.53 8.12 3.33
N THR A 165 -27.03 6.92 3.56
CA THR A 165 -25.64 6.52 3.31
C THR A 165 -25.63 5.23 2.50
N ALA A 166 -24.78 5.15 1.49
CA ALA A 166 -24.44 3.92 0.84
C ALA A 166 -23.26 3.26 1.59
N PHE A 167 -23.41 2.01 1.95
CA PHE A 167 -22.39 1.21 2.61
C PHE A 167 -21.75 0.28 1.58
N VAL A 168 -20.53 0.58 1.18
CA VAL A 168 -19.78 -0.23 0.23
C VAL A 168 -19.01 -1.27 1.01
N HIS A 169 -19.54 -2.48 1.06
CA HIS A 169 -18.87 -3.64 1.63
C HIS A 169 -17.81 -4.12 0.66
N THR A 170 -16.57 -4.23 1.11
CA THR A 170 -15.41 -4.56 0.28
C THR A 170 -14.66 -5.75 0.84
N VAL A 171 -14.21 -6.59 -0.07
CA VAL A 171 -13.36 -7.76 0.21
C VAL A 171 -12.19 -7.71 -0.75
N ILE A 172 -10.96 -7.70 -0.25
CA ILE A 172 -9.76 -7.68 -1.09
C ILE A 172 -8.78 -8.77 -0.67
N ASP A 173 -8.27 -9.52 -1.62
CA ASP A 173 -7.25 -10.53 -1.36
C ASP A 173 -5.88 -9.89 -1.08
N ASP A 174 -5.23 -10.38 -0.03
CA ASP A 174 -3.94 -9.88 0.43
C ASP A 174 -2.82 -10.06 -0.59
N HIS A 175 -2.79 -11.18 -1.29
CA HIS A 175 -1.75 -11.52 -2.24
C HIS A 175 -1.96 -10.87 -3.60
N SER A 176 -3.10 -11.14 -4.23
CA SER A 176 -3.38 -10.70 -5.59
C SER A 176 -3.83 -9.26 -5.72
N ARG A 177 -4.41 -8.68 -4.66
CA ARG A 177 -5.12 -7.39 -4.66
C ARG A 177 -6.45 -7.42 -5.43
N VAL A 178 -6.92 -8.58 -5.84
CA VAL A 178 -8.23 -8.72 -6.45
C VAL A 178 -9.30 -8.32 -5.45
N ALA A 179 -10.25 -7.51 -5.88
CA ALA A 179 -11.27 -6.93 -5.03
C ALA A 179 -12.68 -7.34 -5.48
N TYR A 180 -13.51 -7.58 -4.50
CA TYR A 180 -14.95 -7.75 -4.61
C TYR A 180 -15.64 -6.66 -3.80
N ALA A 181 -16.72 -6.07 -4.30
CA ALA A 181 -17.46 -5.07 -3.55
C ALA A 181 -18.94 -5.06 -3.92
N GLU A 182 -19.79 -4.77 -2.93
CA GLU A 182 -21.21 -4.57 -3.07
C GLU A 182 -21.66 -3.31 -2.31
N ILE A 183 -22.75 -2.70 -2.75
CA ILE A 183 -23.34 -1.54 -2.09
C ILE A 183 -24.67 -1.94 -1.44
N HIS A 184 -24.73 -1.75 -0.13
CA HIS A 184 -25.92 -1.97 0.69
C HIS A 184 -26.36 -0.69 1.38
N ASP A 185 -27.54 -0.72 2.01
CA ASP A 185 -28.12 0.42 2.72
C ASP A 185 -27.81 0.39 4.23
N ASP A 186 -27.09 -0.66 4.69
CA ASP A 186 -26.65 -0.82 6.07
C ASP A 186 -25.27 -1.51 6.18
N GLU A 187 -24.76 -1.57 7.42
CA GLU A 187 -23.54 -2.26 7.80
C GLU A 187 -23.79 -3.28 8.93
N THR A 188 -24.95 -3.89 8.93
CA THR A 188 -25.32 -4.88 9.96
C THR A 188 -24.47 -6.15 9.82
N ALA A 189 -24.44 -6.95 10.88
CA ALA A 189 -23.75 -8.23 10.85
C ALA A 189 -24.34 -9.18 9.81
N ALA A 190 -25.67 -9.19 9.64
CA ALA A 190 -26.35 -9.99 8.64
C ALA A 190 -25.89 -9.63 7.22
N THR A 191 -25.91 -8.35 6.87
CA THR A 191 -25.45 -7.87 5.57
C THR A 191 -23.96 -8.19 5.34
N ALA A 192 -23.11 -7.98 6.35
CA ALA A 192 -21.69 -8.30 6.24
C ALA A 192 -21.42 -9.80 6.02
N ILE A 193 -22.20 -10.67 6.67
CA ILE A 193 -22.13 -12.14 6.51
C ILE A 193 -22.56 -12.54 5.09
N ASP A 194 -23.66 -11.98 4.60
CA ASP A 194 -24.16 -12.30 3.27
C ASP A 194 -23.19 -11.85 2.19
N VAL A 195 -22.57 -10.68 2.34
CA VAL A 195 -21.50 -10.22 1.44
C VAL A 195 -20.29 -11.16 1.51
N LEU A 196 -19.88 -11.59 2.71
CA LEU A 196 -18.77 -12.54 2.86
C LEU A 196 -19.05 -13.85 2.13
N ARG A 197 -20.23 -14.44 2.30
CA ARG A 197 -20.62 -15.68 1.64
C ARG A 197 -20.54 -15.54 0.11
N ARG A 198 -21.09 -14.46 -0.45
CA ARG A 198 -21.03 -14.20 -1.90
C ARG A 198 -19.60 -13.93 -2.37
N ALA A 199 -18.81 -13.18 -1.62
CA ALA A 199 -17.41 -12.93 -1.95
C ALA A 199 -16.59 -14.23 -1.95
N VAL A 200 -16.74 -15.09 -0.94
CA VAL A 200 -16.05 -16.38 -0.86
C VAL A 200 -16.44 -17.28 -2.06
N ALA A 201 -17.72 -17.36 -2.38
CA ALA A 201 -18.20 -18.10 -3.56
C ALA A 201 -17.62 -17.51 -4.86
N TRP A 202 -17.55 -16.18 -4.97
CA TRP A 202 -16.98 -15.49 -6.13
C TRP A 202 -15.47 -15.75 -6.28
N PHE A 203 -14.71 -15.80 -5.19
CA PHE A 203 -13.29 -16.18 -5.18
C PHE A 203 -13.12 -17.68 -5.49
N ALA A 204 -13.95 -18.54 -4.92
CA ALA A 204 -13.92 -19.99 -5.18
C ALA A 204 -14.16 -20.32 -6.67
N ALA A 205 -15.11 -19.62 -7.33
CA ALA A 205 -15.34 -19.74 -8.77
C ALA A 205 -14.13 -19.35 -9.64
N ARG A 206 -13.10 -18.74 -9.03
CA ARG A 206 -11.81 -18.37 -9.64
C ARG A 206 -10.64 -19.21 -9.13
N GLY A 207 -10.92 -20.38 -8.53
CA GLY A 207 -9.91 -21.30 -8.01
C GLY A 207 -9.24 -20.84 -6.72
N VAL A 208 -9.80 -19.86 -6.00
CA VAL A 208 -9.19 -19.32 -4.77
C VAL A 208 -9.91 -19.87 -3.54
N THR A 209 -9.22 -20.66 -2.73
CA THR A 209 -9.71 -21.14 -1.43
C THR A 209 -9.37 -20.14 -0.34
N THR A 210 -10.39 -19.59 0.32
CA THR A 210 -10.20 -18.61 1.40
C THR A 210 -9.88 -19.31 2.72
N GLN A 211 -8.75 -18.96 3.34
CA GLN A 211 -8.31 -19.54 4.61
C GLN A 211 -8.63 -18.63 5.81
N ARG A 212 -8.45 -17.32 5.65
CA ARG A 212 -8.57 -16.36 6.74
C ARG A 212 -9.24 -15.08 6.25
N VAL A 213 -9.95 -14.42 7.15
CA VAL A 213 -10.51 -13.08 6.91
C VAL A 213 -10.03 -12.12 7.99
N LEU A 214 -9.57 -10.93 7.61
CA LEU A 214 -9.15 -9.85 8.50
C LEU A 214 -10.13 -8.70 8.41
N SER A 215 -10.74 -8.35 9.52
CA SER A 215 -11.60 -7.18 9.68
C SER A 215 -11.03 -6.16 10.67
N ASP A 216 -11.60 -4.99 10.71
CA ASP A 216 -11.46 -4.07 11.82
C ASP A 216 -12.22 -4.57 13.08
N ASN A 217 -12.36 -3.68 14.09
CA ASN A 217 -13.11 -3.96 15.30
C ASN A 217 -14.55 -3.42 15.26
N GLY A 218 -15.13 -3.23 14.08
CA GLY A 218 -16.52 -2.82 13.91
C GLY A 218 -17.51 -3.78 14.56
N SER A 219 -18.70 -3.29 14.97
CA SER A 219 -19.69 -4.08 15.70
C SER A 219 -20.15 -5.32 14.94
N ALA A 220 -20.33 -5.23 13.63
CA ALA A 220 -20.70 -6.35 12.77
C ALA A 220 -19.70 -7.51 12.89
N TYR A 221 -18.40 -7.19 12.80
CA TYR A 221 -17.31 -8.17 12.81
C TYR A 221 -16.96 -8.71 14.21
N ARG A 222 -17.51 -8.09 15.27
CA ARG A 222 -17.39 -8.55 16.65
C ARG A 222 -18.51 -9.48 17.07
N SER A 223 -19.56 -9.61 16.27
CA SER A 223 -20.72 -10.41 16.57
C SER A 223 -20.41 -11.91 16.60
N HIS A 224 -21.16 -12.66 17.40
CA HIS A 224 -21.10 -14.13 17.40
C HIS A 224 -21.52 -14.67 16.01
N ALA A 225 -22.58 -14.11 15.41
CA ALA A 225 -23.04 -14.52 14.09
C ALA A 225 -21.95 -14.42 13.02
N TRP A 226 -21.11 -13.35 13.02
CA TRP A 226 -19.98 -13.24 12.11
C TRP A 226 -18.97 -14.35 12.31
N ARG A 227 -18.62 -14.65 13.58
CA ARG A 227 -17.68 -15.72 13.91
C ARG A 227 -18.19 -17.07 13.43
N ASP A 228 -19.45 -17.34 13.72
CA ASP A 228 -20.09 -18.62 13.40
C ASP A 228 -20.19 -18.82 11.88
N ALA A 229 -20.58 -17.78 11.13
CA ALA A 229 -20.56 -17.80 9.67
C ALA A 229 -19.15 -18.02 9.07
N CYS A 230 -18.11 -17.45 9.68
CA CYS A 230 -16.73 -17.73 9.26
C CYS A 230 -16.37 -19.21 9.48
N LEU A 231 -16.75 -19.78 10.63
CA LEU A 231 -16.50 -21.19 10.95
C LEU A 231 -17.26 -22.12 9.99
N GLU A 232 -18.52 -21.84 9.69
CA GLU A 232 -19.32 -22.57 8.68
C GLU A 232 -18.65 -22.59 7.32
N LEU A 233 -18.00 -21.49 6.93
CA LEU A 233 -17.26 -21.39 5.66
C LEU A 233 -15.85 -22.01 5.73
N GLY A 234 -15.43 -22.55 6.85
CA GLY A 234 -14.07 -23.07 7.07
C GLY A 234 -12.99 -21.98 7.14
N ILE A 235 -13.36 -20.73 7.45
CA ILE A 235 -12.50 -19.55 7.42
C ILE A 235 -12.15 -19.12 8.86
N THR A 236 -10.86 -18.86 9.11
CA THR A 236 -10.42 -18.32 10.40
C THR A 236 -10.59 -16.79 10.44
N PRO A 237 -11.48 -16.24 11.29
CA PRO A 237 -11.62 -14.81 11.47
C PRO A 237 -10.45 -14.23 12.25
N LYS A 238 -9.88 -13.13 11.76
CA LYS A 238 -8.86 -12.31 12.41
C LYS A 238 -9.36 -10.88 12.54
N ARG A 239 -8.89 -10.17 13.57
CA ARG A 239 -9.20 -8.75 13.75
C ARG A 239 -7.92 -7.95 13.89
N THR A 240 -7.96 -6.69 13.44
CA THR A 240 -6.86 -5.75 13.65
C THR A 240 -6.63 -5.54 15.15
N ARG A 241 -5.37 -5.43 15.56
CA ARG A 241 -5.05 -5.07 16.96
C ARG A 241 -5.53 -3.63 17.21
N PRO A 242 -6.05 -3.35 18.42
CA PRO A 242 -6.40 -1.98 18.81
C PRO A 242 -5.23 -1.03 18.55
N TYR A 243 -5.53 0.17 18.07
CA TYR A 243 -4.56 1.22 17.75
C TYR A 243 -3.50 0.87 16.69
N ARG A 244 -3.72 -0.19 15.89
CA ARG A 244 -2.85 -0.59 14.77
C ARG A 244 -3.62 -0.67 13.44
N PRO A 245 -4.14 0.45 12.93
CA PRO A 245 -4.92 0.46 11.68
C PRO A 245 -4.10 0.02 10.46
N GLN A 246 -2.76 0.18 10.50
CA GLN A 246 -1.87 -0.22 9.41
C GLN A 246 -2.00 -1.70 9.01
N THR A 247 -2.51 -2.54 9.90
CA THR A 247 -2.74 -3.97 9.60
C THR A 247 -3.78 -4.15 8.48
N ASN A 248 -4.71 -3.19 8.35
CA ASN A 248 -5.73 -3.16 7.29
C ASN A 248 -5.39 -2.20 6.13
N GLY A 249 -4.14 -1.77 6.03
CA GLY A 249 -3.70 -0.74 5.08
C GLY A 249 -3.93 -1.08 3.60
N LYS A 250 -4.12 -2.37 3.25
CA LYS A 250 -4.41 -2.79 1.87
C LYS A 250 -5.82 -2.40 1.46
N ILE A 251 -6.80 -2.66 2.31
CA ILE A 251 -8.19 -2.28 2.03
C ILE A 251 -8.40 -0.76 2.14
N GLU A 252 -7.70 -0.09 3.07
CA GLU A 252 -7.69 1.38 3.14
C GLU A 252 -7.15 2.01 1.85
N ARG A 253 -6.08 1.42 1.29
CA ARG A 253 -5.55 1.85 0.00
C ARG A 253 -6.52 1.58 -1.14
N PHE A 254 -7.20 0.43 -1.13
CA PHE A 254 -8.26 0.12 -2.09
C PHE A 254 -9.39 1.13 -1.98
N HIS A 255 -9.88 1.45 -0.79
CA HIS A 255 -10.92 2.46 -0.57
C HIS A 255 -10.53 3.84 -1.10
N ARG A 256 -9.27 4.25 -0.95
CA ARG A 256 -8.78 5.49 -1.56
C ARG A 256 -8.84 5.42 -3.08
N THR A 257 -8.34 4.33 -3.66
CA THR A 257 -8.37 4.10 -5.11
C THR A 257 -9.81 4.09 -5.65
N MET A 258 -10.73 3.45 -4.92
CA MET A 258 -12.15 3.39 -5.25
C MET A 258 -12.81 4.78 -5.14
N ALA A 259 -12.45 5.55 -4.13
CA ALA A 259 -12.97 6.92 -3.98
C ALA A 259 -12.53 7.82 -5.13
N ASP A 260 -11.26 7.77 -5.50
CA ASP A 260 -10.67 8.62 -6.55
C ASP A 260 -11.07 8.14 -7.96
N GLY A 261 -11.13 6.82 -8.18
CA GLY A 261 -11.36 6.25 -9.50
C GLY A 261 -12.83 5.97 -9.85
N TRP A 262 -13.72 5.93 -8.85
CA TRP A 262 -15.14 5.66 -9.05
C TRP A 262 -16.05 6.65 -8.31
N ALA A 263 -16.04 6.66 -6.97
CA ALA A 263 -17.07 7.34 -6.19
C ALA A 263 -17.11 8.85 -6.43
N PHE A 264 -15.94 9.45 -6.71
CA PHE A 264 -15.73 10.88 -6.93
C PHE A 264 -14.98 11.21 -8.21
N ALA A 265 -14.79 10.24 -9.10
CA ALA A 265 -14.05 10.42 -10.35
C ALA A 265 -14.78 11.34 -11.34
N ARG A 266 -16.09 11.33 -11.30
CA ARG A 266 -16.97 12.13 -12.18
C ARG A 266 -18.25 12.51 -11.47
N MET A 267 -18.99 13.43 -12.05
CA MET A 267 -20.35 13.76 -11.62
C MET A 267 -21.29 12.58 -11.89
N PHE A 268 -22.03 12.19 -10.85
CA PHE A 268 -23.17 11.30 -10.97
C PHE A 268 -24.44 12.10 -10.69
N TYR A 269 -25.43 11.95 -11.54
CA TYR A 269 -26.72 12.67 -11.41
C TYR A 269 -27.66 12.06 -10.38
N SER A 270 -27.36 10.84 -9.90
CA SER A 270 -28.13 10.18 -8.85
C SER A 270 -27.31 9.08 -8.18
N GLU A 271 -27.76 8.61 -7.02
CA GLU A 271 -27.17 7.46 -6.35
C GLU A 271 -27.30 6.17 -7.18
N SER A 272 -28.43 6.00 -7.87
CA SER A 272 -28.61 4.84 -8.78
C SER A 272 -27.57 4.81 -9.89
N ALA A 273 -27.26 5.96 -10.49
CA ALA A 273 -26.23 6.05 -11.53
C ALA A 273 -24.83 5.69 -10.99
N ARG A 274 -24.51 6.13 -9.75
CA ARG A 274 -23.24 5.75 -9.10
C ARG A 274 -23.17 4.25 -8.82
N ARG A 275 -24.24 3.67 -8.27
CA ARG A 275 -24.33 2.23 -7.98
C ARG A 275 -24.15 1.39 -9.26
N LYS A 276 -24.82 1.75 -10.34
CA LYS A 276 -24.70 1.07 -11.65
C LYS A 276 -23.30 1.10 -12.24
N ALA A 277 -22.50 2.11 -11.90
CA ALA A 277 -21.13 2.24 -12.41
C ALA A 277 -20.09 1.39 -11.65
N LEU A 278 -20.42 0.86 -10.46
CA LEU A 278 -19.45 0.11 -9.63
C LEU A 278 -18.95 -1.17 -10.31
N PRO A 279 -19.80 -2.04 -10.91
CA PRO A 279 -19.32 -3.28 -11.51
C PRO A 279 -18.32 -3.05 -12.64
N ALA A 280 -18.55 -2.08 -13.52
CA ALA A 280 -17.64 -1.75 -14.60
C ALA A 280 -16.31 -1.23 -14.08
N TRP A 281 -16.33 -0.40 -13.03
CA TRP A 281 -15.11 0.09 -12.39
C TRP A 281 -14.33 -1.05 -11.69
N LEU A 282 -15.03 -1.98 -11.01
CA LEU A 282 -14.37 -3.15 -10.39
C LEU A 282 -13.74 -4.06 -11.44
N HIS A 283 -14.39 -4.23 -12.59
CA HIS A 283 -13.81 -4.96 -13.71
C HIS A 283 -12.52 -4.31 -14.18
N GLU A 284 -12.54 -2.99 -14.44
CA GLU A 284 -11.35 -2.22 -14.82
C GLU A 284 -10.25 -2.33 -13.76
N TYR A 285 -10.59 -2.18 -12.47
CA TYR A 285 -9.65 -2.32 -11.37
C TYR A 285 -8.98 -3.69 -11.32
N ASN A 286 -9.75 -4.76 -11.45
CA ASN A 286 -9.25 -6.12 -11.33
C ASN A 286 -8.48 -6.59 -12.56
N HIS A 287 -8.93 -6.24 -13.76
CA HIS A 287 -8.44 -6.82 -15.00
C HIS A 287 -7.46 -5.94 -15.78
N HIS A 288 -7.56 -4.62 -15.63
CA HIS A 288 -6.81 -3.70 -16.51
C HIS A 288 -5.89 -2.74 -15.76
N ARG A 289 -6.24 -2.35 -14.52
CA ARG A 289 -5.47 -1.36 -13.79
C ARG A 289 -4.10 -1.88 -13.36
N PRO A 290 -2.97 -1.23 -13.75
CA PRO A 290 -1.65 -1.62 -13.29
C PRO A 290 -1.44 -1.25 -11.81
N HIS A 291 -0.92 -2.19 -11.04
CA HIS A 291 -0.65 -2.02 -9.61
C HIS A 291 0.86 -2.00 -9.32
N THR A 292 1.37 -0.89 -8.82
CA THR A 292 2.81 -0.73 -8.50
C THR A 292 3.29 -1.71 -7.43
N ALA A 293 2.40 -2.11 -6.50
CA ALA A 293 2.75 -3.04 -5.42
C ALA A 293 2.92 -4.49 -5.90
N ILE A 294 2.45 -4.82 -7.10
CA ILE A 294 2.52 -6.15 -7.70
C ILE A 294 3.20 -6.12 -9.07
N GLY A 295 4.26 -5.31 -9.20
CA GLY A 295 5.07 -5.28 -10.42
C GLY A 295 4.41 -4.60 -11.62
N LYS A 296 3.43 -3.71 -11.41
CA LYS A 296 2.61 -3.04 -12.44
C LYS A 296 1.70 -3.99 -13.24
N HIS A 297 1.48 -5.21 -12.77
CA HIS A 297 0.48 -6.10 -13.32
C HIS A 297 -0.92 -5.75 -12.81
N SER A 298 -1.97 -6.20 -13.52
CA SER A 298 -3.33 -6.13 -13.01
C SER A 298 -3.57 -7.19 -11.92
N PRO A 299 -4.46 -6.94 -10.93
CA PRO A 299 -4.71 -7.88 -9.84
C PRO A 299 -5.03 -9.30 -10.28
N ILE A 300 -5.86 -9.45 -11.31
CA ILE A 300 -6.35 -10.75 -11.78
C ILE A 300 -5.21 -11.68 -12.26
N THR A 301 -4.13 -11.11 -12.80
CA THR A 301 -3.00 -11.91 -13.29
C THR A 301 -2.31 -12.70 -12.19
N ARG A 302 -2.46 -12.29 -10.93
CA ARG A 302 -1.91 -13.01 -9.77
C ARG A 302 -2.82 -14.14 -9.26
N LEU A 303 -4.02 -14.28 -9.76
CA LEU A 303 -4.87 -15.46 -9.51
C LEU A 303 -4.48 -16.64 -10.41
N ASN A 304 -3.98 -16.37 -11.60
CA ASN A 304 -3.64 -17.40 -12.60
C ASN A 304 -2.30 -18.11 -12.30
N ASN A 305 -1.57 -17.66 -11.26
CA ASN A 305 -0.29 -18.26 -10.84
C ASN A 305 -0.46 -19.23 -9.66
N LEU A 306 -1.61 -19.87 -9.52
CA LEU A 306 -1.81 -20.93 -8.53
C LEU A 306 -1.05 -22.17 -8.97
N ALA A 307 -0.18 -22.69 -8.08
CA ALA A 307 0.52 -23.94 -8.32
C ALA A 307 -0.49 -25.05 -8.66
N GLY A 308 -0.39 -25.65 -9.84
CA GLY A 308 -1.28 -26.73 -10.31
C GLY A 308 -2.24 -26.37 -11.45
N GLN A 309 -2.24 -25.14 -11.95
CA GLN A 309 -3.08 -24.76 -13.12
C GLN A 309 -2.36 -24.85 -14.48
N TYR A 310 -1.16 -25.39 -14.53
CA TYR A 310 -0.47 -25.74 -15.76
C TYR A 310 -0.50 -27.26 -15.93
N SER A 311 -1.57 -27.77 -16.48
CA SER A 311 -1.64 -29.10 -17.08
C SER A 311 -2.20 -28.97 -18.50
#